data_7c1f2dac5850141ceb3ab71d63a3376f
#
_entry.id   7c1f2dac5850141ceb3ab71d63a3376f
#
_cell.length_a   1.000
_cell.length_b   1.000
_cell.length_c   1.000
_cell.angle_alpha   90.00
_cell.angle_beta   90.00
_cell.angle_gamma   90.00
#
_symmetry.space_group_name_H-M   'P 1'
#
loop_
_entity.id
_entity.type
_entity.pdbx_description
1 polymer ?
#
loop_
_entity_poly.entity_id
_entity_poly.type
_entity_poly.pdbx_seq_one_letter_code
_entity_poly.pdbx_strand_id
1 'polypeptide(L)'
;MAIFIESEIWPNMILNIKKKSIPLLLLNARITKKSFNKWNSISSLSKNLFGNFDVTFPQNNETNKYLKILGAKKIKTIGNLKFSENEIKKPNTFSKKLNTFFKSKKIWCASSTHKSEEKICAIAHKKLKQKYKNLLTIIIPRHVHRIKDITEEIKDLELNYCIHSSKDKINKNTEIYLVDTYGETKSFFRICKTVFLGGSIISHGGQNPLESIRLGCNIIHGPNVRNFKEIYDLLKLKGLSKKINNSNQLIKTLDISFNKKGNSLKKINQIKKIGSKILDNTYREVEYYIKKK
;
A
#
# COMPACT_ATOMS: atom_id res chain seq x y z
N MET A 1 -25.73 -15.35 12.17
CA MET A 1 -25.15 -14.07 11.72
C MET A 1 -24.46 -14.25 10.37
N ALA A 2 -24.60 -13.29 9.45
CA ALA A 2 -23.88 -13.24 8.17
C ALA A 2 -23.03 -11.98 8.10
N ILE A 3 -21.85 -12.10 7.51
CA ILE A 3 -20.89 -11.00 7.40
C ILE A 3 -20.48 -10.84 5.93
N PHE A 4 -20.68 -9.63 5.40
CA PHE A 4 -20.15 -9.19 4.11
C PHE A 4 -18.92 -8.31 4.36
N ILE A 5 -17.95 -8.33 3.43
CA ILE A 5 -16.69 -7.63 3.60
C ILE A 5 -16.41 -6.73 2.40
N GLU A 6 -15.93 -5.52 2.67
CA GLU A 6 -15.51 -4.53 1.67
C GLU A 6 -16.61 -4.15 0.66
N SER A 7 -16.46 -4.55 -0.60
CA SER A 7 -17.37 -4.19 -1.69
C SER A 7 -18.30 -5.35 -2.08
N GLU A 8 -18.34 -6.41 -1.31
CA GLU A 8 -19.15 -7.60 -1.56
C GLU A 8 -20.62 -7.33 -1.23
N ILE A 9 -21.33 -6.70 -2.18
CA ILE A 9 -22.74 -6.35 -2.05
C ILE A 9 -23.55 -7.19 -3.05
N TRP A 10 -24.15 -8.25 -2.57
CA TRP A 10 -24.91 -9.22 -3.34
C TRP A 10 -26.40 -9.11 -3.03
N PRO A 11 -27.22 -8.37 -3.83
CA PRO A 11 -28.59 -8.03 -3.49
C PRO A 11 -29.45 -9.23 -3.12
N ASN A 12 -29.46 -10.27 -3.95
CA ASN A 12 -30.28 -11.46 -3.71
C ASN A 12 -29.91 -12.20 -2.42
N MET A 13 -28.60 -12.30 -2.13
CA MET A 13 -28.15 -12.92 -0.87
C MET A 13 -28.58 -12.09 0.35
N ILE A 14 -28.39 -10.79 0.29
CA ILE A 14 -28.76 -9.87 1.38
C ILE A 14 -30.25 -9.95 1.69
N LEU A 15 -31.09 -9.88 0.66
CA LEU A 15 -32.54 -9.96 0.81
C LEU A 15 -33.00 -11.32 1.38
N ASN A 16 -32.41 -12.42 0.91
CA ASN A 16 -32.75 -13.77 1.38
C ASN A 16 -32.30 -14.01 2.83
N ILE A 17 -31.12 -13.50 3.22
CA ILE A 17 -30.62 -13.57 4.59
C ILE A 17 -31.55 -12.79 5.52
N LYS A 18 -31.98 -11.59 5.09
CA LYS A 18 -32.88 -10.74 5.89
C LYS A 18 -34.27 -11.36 6.05
N LYS A 19 -34.84 -12.01 5.02
CA LYS A 19 -36.11 -12.76 5.13
C LYS A 19 -36.07 -13.84 6.22
N LYS A 20 -34.88 -14.40 6.49
CA LYS A 20 -34.66 -15.40 7.55
C LYS A 20 -34.35 -14.77 8.91
N SER A 21 -34.45 -13.46 9.05
CA SER A 21 -34.15 -12.70 10.29
C SER A 21 -32.72 -12.94 10.83
N ILE A 22 -31.78 -13.30 9.95
CA ILE A 22 -30.38 -13.52 10.32
C ILE A 22 -29.68 -12.17 10.44
N PRO A 23 -28.97 -11.87 11.55
CA PRO A 23 -28.20 -10.64 11.69
C PRO A 23 -27.16 -10.48 10.56
N LEU A 24 -27.12 -9.29 9.95
CA LEU A 24 -26.34 -9.00 8.75
C LEU A 24 -25.41 -7.81 8.97
N LEU A 25 -24.12 -8.04 8.87
CA LEU A 25 -23.06 -7.05 9.09
C LEU A 25 -22.28 -6.79 7.80
N LEU A 26 -21.88 -5.53 7.59
CA LEU A 26 -20.96 -5.15 6.52
C LEU A 26 -19.67 -4.61 7.14
N LEU A 27 -18.61 -5.44 7.13
CA LEU A 27 -17.31 -5.10 7.70
C LEU A 27 -16.38 -4.46 6.66
N ASN A 28 -15.59 -3.49 7.12
CA ASN A 28 -14.59 -2.80 6.31
C ASN A 28 -15.15 -2.28 4.98
N ALA A 29 -16.40 -1.81 5.01
CA ALA A 29 -17.14 -1.41 3.82
C ALA A 29 -16.35 -0.42 2.96
N ARG A 30 -16.30 -0.68 1.67
CA ARG A 30 -15.65 0.15 0.66
C ARG A 30 -16.62 0.48 -0.47
N ILE A 31 -16.99 1.74 -0.62
CA ILE A 31 -17.81 2.21 -1.73
C ILE A 31 -17.02 3.31 -2.46
N THR A 32 -16.68 3.07 -3.72
CA THR A 32 -16.03 4.08 -4.57
C THR A 32 -17.06 5.08 -5.09
N LYS A 33 -16.63 6.28 -5.50
CA LYS A 33 -17.52 7.27 -6.12
C LYS A 33 -18.27 6.69 -7.32
N LYS A 34 -17.60 5.90 -8.17
CA LYS A 34 -18.23 5.23 -9.31
C LYS A 34 -19.33 4.26 -8.86
N SER A 35 -19.06 3.45 -7.84
CA SER A 35 -20.03 2.50 -7.28
C SER A 35 -21.19 3.24 -6.59
N PHE A 36 -20.88 4.30 -5.82
CA PHE A 36 -21.89 5.15 -5.20
C PHE A 36 -22.86 5.74 -6.23
N ASN A 37 -22.35 6.32 -7.31
CA ASN A 37 -23.19 6.92 -8.35
C ASN A 37 -24.15 5.88 -8.96
N LYS A 38 -23.67 4.64 -9.21
CA LYS A 38 -24.50 3.53 -9.70
C LYS A 38 -25.60 3.14 -8.71
N TRP A 39 -25.27 3.01 -7.43
CA TRP A 39 -26.26 2.69 -6.40
C TRP A 39 -27.26 3.83 -6.18
N ASN A 40 -26.80 5.06 -6.22
CA ASN A 40 -27.64 6.24 -6.02
C ASN A 40 -28.62 6.49 -7.18
N SER A 41 -28.30 6.04 -8.42
CA SER A 41 -29.24 6.12 -9.55
C SER A 41 -30.46 5.20 -9.39
N ILE A 42 -30.38 4.18 -8.55
CA ILE A 42 -31.49 3.27 -8.18
C ILE A 42 -31.84 3.43 -6.68
N SER A 43 -32.07 4.66 -6.27
CA SER A 43 -32.10 5.09 -4.86
C SER A 43 -33.11 4.30 -4.01
N SER A 44 -34.30 3.97 -4.49
CA SER A 44 -35.29 3.18 -3.75
C SER A 44 -34.76 1.78 -3.42
N LEU A 45 -34.20 1.08 -4.43
CA LEU A 45 -33.62 -0.25 -4.25
C LEU A 45 -32.40 -0.19 -3.32
N SER A 46 -31.52 0.79 -3.50
CA SER A 46 -30.33 0.92 -2.66
C SER A 46 -30.67 1.20 -1.20
N LYS A 47 -31.61 2.07 -0.92
CA LYS A 47 -32.08 2.35 0.46
C LYS A 47 -32.65 1.10 1.14
N ASN A 48 -33.44 0.33 0.42
CA ASN A 48 -33.93 -0.96 0.93
C ASN A 48 -32.76 -1.91 1.20
N LEU A 49 -31.86 -2.08 0.22
CA LEU A 49 -30.74 -3.01 0.31
C LEU A 49 -29.78 -2.68 1.46
N PHE A 50 -29.25 -1.44 1.50
CA PHE A 50 -28.31 -1.01 2.53
C PHE A 50 -28.97 -0.86 3.90
N GLY A 51 -30.30 -0.58 3.95
CA GLY A 51 -31.10 -0.53 5.17
C GLY A 51 -31.29 -1.91 5.84
N ASN A 52 -31.02 -3.01 5.14
CA ASN A 52 -31.09 -4.36 5.67
C ASN A 52 -29.88 -4.77 6.53
N PHE A 53 -28.75 -4.04 6.44
CA PHE A 53 -27.65 -4.28 7.34
C PHE A 53 -27.95 -3.81 8.77
N ASP A 54 -27.78 -4.69 9.74
CA ASP A 54 -27.96 -4.36 11.14
C ASP A 54 -26.88 -3.39 11.64
N VAL A 55 -25.68 -3.47 11.07
CA VAL A 55 -24.60 -2.49 11.25
C VAL A 55 -23.61 -2.53 10.06
N THR A 56 -23.10 -1.36 9.73
CA THR A 56 -22.06 -1.20 8.71
C THR A 56 -20.82 -0.52 9.31
N PHE A 57 -19.64 -1.01 8.94
CA PHE A 57 -18.34 -0.50 9.40
C PHE A 57 -17.56 0.02 8.20
N PRO A 58 -17.69 1.31 7.86
CA PRO A 58 -16.95 1.89 6.74
C PRO A 58 -15.45 1.93 7.04
N GLN A 59 -14.64 1.61 6.03
CA GLN A 59 -13.19 1.73 6.14
C GLN A 59 -12.74 3.20 6.22
N ASN A 60 -13.62 4.15 5.80
CA ASN A 60 -13.27 5.55 5.62
C ASN A 60 -14.46 6.52 5.68
N ASN A 61 -14.15 7.83 5.84
CA ASN A 61 -15.16 8.89 5.96
C ASN A 61 -15.97 9.08 4.67
N GLU A 62 -15.38 8.85 3.49
CA GLU A 62 -16.08 8.95 2.22
C GLU A 62 -17.13 7.85 2.10
N THR A 63 -16.76 6.60 2.37
CA THR A 63 -17.68 5.47 2.42
C THR A 63 -18.77 5.66 3.49
N ASN A 64 -18.43 6.24 4.65
CA ASN A 64 -19.41 6.57 5.69
C ASN A 64 -20.50 7.51 5.13
N LYS A 65 -20.10 8.58 4.45
CA LYS A 65 -21.05 9.51 3.81
C LYS A 65 -21.94 8.80 2.78
N TYR A 66 -21.33 7.96 1.93
CA TYR A 66 -22.09 7.21 0.92
C TYR A 66 -23.08 6.23 1.54
N LEU A 67 -22.69 5.48 2.56
CA LEU A 67 -23.57 4.54 3.25
C LEU A 67 -24.79 5.24 3.86
N LYS A 68 -24.61 6.44 4.44
CA LYS A 68 -25.74 7.24 4.95
C LYS A 68 -26.74 7.57 3.86
N ILE A 69 -26.27 8.04 2.71
CA ILE A 69 -27.13 8.40 1.57
C ILE A 69 -27.83 7.17 1.00
N LEU A 70 -27.12 6.03 0.95
CA LEU A 70 -27.66 4.75 0.44
C LEU A 70 -28.59 4.05 1.42
N GLY A 71 -28.85 4.61 2.61
CA GLY A 71 -29.87 4.13 3.52
C GLY A 71 -29.41 3.21 4.64
N ALA A 72 -28.10 3.08 4.88
CA ALA A 72 -27.60 2.33 6.03
C ALA A 72 -28.07 2.97 7.35
N LYS A 73 -28.76 2.20 8.18
CA LYS A 73 -29.40 2.70 9.42
C LYS A 73 -28.40 2.87 10.55
N LYS A 74 -27.48 1.95 10.72
CA LYS A 74 -26.49 1.95 11.79
C LYS A 74 -25.09 1.89 11.21
N ILE A 75 -24.30 2.94 11.43
CA ILE A 75 -22.94 3.06 10.92
C ILE A 75 -21.99 3.31 12.09
N LYS A 76 -20.98 2.48 12.25
CA LYS A 76 -19.93 2.63 13.27
C LYS A 76 -18.56 2.74 12.61
N THR A 77 -17.86 3.83 12.84
CA THR A 77 -16.51 4.05 12.31
C THR A 77 -15.48 3.50 13.28
N ILE A 78 -14.92 2.32 12.96
CA ILE A 78 -13.88 1.66 13.75
C ILE A 78 -12.50 1.90 13.15
N GLY A 79 -12.41 2.01 11.84
CA GLY A 79 -11.18 2.17 11.07
C GLY A 79 -11.04 1.09 10.00
N ASN A 80 -9.92 1.11 9.29
CA ASN A 80 -9.67 0.19 8.18
C ASN A 80 -8.96 -1.08 8.69
N LEU A 81 -9.62 -2.25 8.57
CA LEU A 81 -9.09 -3.55 9.00
C LEU A 81 -7.76 -3.92 8.30
N LYS A 82 -7.44 -3.30 7.17
CA LYS A 82 -6.12 -3.51 6.53
C LYS A 82 -4.94 -3.13 7.42
N PHE A 83 -5.14 -2.28 8.44
CA PHE A 83 -4.10 -2.01 9.43
C PHE A 83 -3.81 -3.18 10.38
N SER A 84 -4.77 -4.08 10.60
CA SER A 84 -4.66 -5.20 11.54
C SER A 84 -4.04 -6.48 10.93
N GLU A 85 -3.78 -6.49 9.62
CA GLU A 85 -3.15 -7.64 8.96
C GLU A 85 -1.77 -7.93 9.58
N ASN A 86 -1.61 -9.15 10.11
CA ASN A 86 -0.34 -9.63 10.65
C ASN A 86 0.47 -10.31 9.55
N GLU A 87 1.75 -9.98 9.44
CA GLU A 87 2.65 -10.66 8.53
C GLU A 87 3.07 -12.02 9.10
N ILE A 88 2.41 -13.09 8.66
CA ILE A 88 2.70 -14.46 9.12
C ILE A 88 3.73 -15.16 8.21
N LYS A 89 3.91 -14.72 6.96
CA LYS A 89 4.81 -15.40 6.03
C LYS A 89 6.26 -14.97 6.25
N LYS A 90 7.13 -15.96 6.48
CA LYS A 90 8.58 -15.76 6.40
C LYS A 90 8.91 -15.31 4.97
N PRO A 91 9.63 -14.20 4.78
CA PRO A 91 10.03 -13.77 3.44
C PRO A 91 11.07 -14.73 2.87
N ASN A 92 11.14 -14.79 1.54
CA ASN A 92 12.25 -15.47 0.89
C ASN A 92 13.57 -14.85 1.36
N THR A 93 14.54 -15.68 1.67
CA THR A 93 15.89 -15.24 2.03
C THR A 93 16.73 -15.15 0.76
N PHE A 94 17.49 -14.08 0.63
CA PHE A 94 18.43 -13.95 -0.45
C PHE A 94 19.61 -14.92 -0.27
N SER A 95 20.24 -15.34 -1.38
CA SER A 95 21.48 -16.12 -1.33
C SER A 95 22.56 -15.38 -0.53
N LYS A 96 23.54 -16.13 -0.02
CA LYS A 96 24.67 -15.56 0.75
C LYS A 96 25.40 -14.46 -0.06
N LYS A 97 25.62 -14.68 -1.37
CA LYS A 97 26.22 -13.73 -2.30
C LYS A 97 25.42 -12.42 -2.37
N LEU A 98 24.10 -12.50 -2.59
CA LEU A 98 23.23 -11.33 -2.65
C LEU A 98 23.13 -10.58 -1.31
N ASN A 99 23.04 -11.30 -0.20
CA ASN A 99 23.02 -10.68 1.12
C ASN A 99 24.30 -9.89 1.41
N THR A 100 25.47 -10.45 1.07
CA THR A 100 26.75 -9.75 1.22
C THR A 100 26.80 -8.50 0.34
N PHE A 101 26.37 -8.60 -0.92
CA PHE A 101 26.29 -7.47 -1.83
C PHE A 101 25.37 -6.37 -1.28
N PHE A 102 24.15 -6.68 -0.89
CA PHE A 102 23.21 -5.70 -0.37
C PHE A 102 23.71 -5.02 0.92
N LYS A 103 24.37 -5.76 1.81
CA LYS A 103 24.96 -5.19 3.04
C LYS A 103 26.07 -4.17 2.76
N SER A 104 26.78 -4.27 1.62
CA SER A 104 27.82 -3.33 1.22
C SER A 104 27.30 -2.03 0.61
N LYS A 105 25.99 -1.93 0.34
CA LYS A 105 25.38 -0.83 -0.39
C LYS A 105 24.47 0.03 0.51
N LYS A 106 24.37 1.31 0.15
CA LYS A 106 23.32 2.22 0.65
C LYS A 106 22.10 2.05 -0.25
N ILE A 107 21.03 1.43 0.29
CA ILE A 107 19.90 0.96 -0.51
C ILE A 107 18.64 1.80 -0.26
N TRP A 108 17.92 2.10 -1.33
CA TRP A 108 16.52 2.48 -1.33
C TRP A 108 15.77 1.75 -2.44
N CYS A 109 14.46 1.70 -2.33
CA CYS A 109 13.61 0.95 -3.26
C CYS A 109 12.54 1.84 -3.88
N ALA A 110 12.34 1.69 -5.20
CA ALA A 110 11.17 2.18 -5.92
C ALA A 110 10.30 0.97 -6.26
N SER A 111 9.12 0.88 -5.63
CA SER A 111 8.27 -0.30 -5.73
C SER A 111 6.95 0.00 -6.43
N SER A 112 6.49 -0.97 -7.22
CA SER A 112 5.26 -0.90 -8.02
C SER A 112 5.24 0.32 -8.94
N THR A 113 6.38 0.58 -9.58
CA THR A 113 6.56 1.71 -10.49
C THR A 113 5.81 1.50 -11.81
N HIS A 114 5.44 2.59 -12.42
CA HIS A 114 4.76 2.65 -13.72
C HIS A 114 5.59 3.47 -14.70
N LYS A 115 5.19 3.44 -15.98
CA LYS A 115 5.88 4.16 -17.06
C LYS A 115 6.20 5.61 -16.65
N SER A 116 7.40 6.06 -16.92
CA SER A 116 8.03 7.32 -16.53
C SER A 116 8.50 7.44 -15.07
N GLU A 117 7.96 6.69 -14.13
CA GLU A 117 8.42 6.75 -12.74
C GLU A 117 9.80 6.09 -12.58
N GLU A 118 10.10 5.06 -13.36
CA GLU A 118 11.41 4.39 -13.37
C GLU A 118 12.51 5.35 -13.80
N LYS A 119 12.25 6.14 -14.85
CA LYS A 119 13.18 7.17 -15.34
C LYS A 119 13.43 8.24 -14.28
N ILE A 120 12.39 8.69 -13.58
CA ILE A 120 12.50 9.64 -12.46
C ILE A 120 13.40 9.06 -11.35
N CYS A 121 13.24 7.78 -11.03
CA CYS A 121 14.05 7.10 -10.02
C CYS A 121 15.51 6.93 -10.46
N ALA A 122 15.76 6.60 -11.74
CA ALA A 122 17.09 6.47 -12.30
C ALA A 122 17.83 7.83 -12.36
N ILE A 123 17.15 8.91 -12.71
CA ILE A 123 17.69 10.29 -12.64
C ILE A 123 18.05 10.65 -11.20
N ALA A 124 17.20 10.31 -10.24
CA ALA A 124 17.48 10.54 -8.82
C ALA A 124 18.72 9.74 -8.38
N HIS A 125 18.86 8.49 -8.82
CA HIS A 125 20.06 7.70 -8.59
C HIS A 125 21.31 8.38 -9.17
N LYS A 126 21.29 8.74 -10.48
CA LYS A 126 22.42 9.38 -11.18
C LYS A 126 22.94 10.63 -10.44
N LYS A 127 22.03 11.43 -9.86
CA LYS A 127 22.41 12.60 -9.06
C LYS A 127 22.98 12.22 -7.69
N LEU A 128 22.33 11.30 -6.98
CA LEU A 128 22.71 10.93 -5.62
C LEU A 128 24.00 10.11 -5.54
N LYS A 129 24.35 9.33 -6.59
CA LYS A 129 25.61 8.57 -6.62
C LYS A 129 26.84 9.49 -6.61
N GLN A 130 26.72 10.74 -7.02
CA GLN A 130 27.82 11.71 -6.92
C GLN A 130 28.26 11.88 -5.45
N LYS A 131 27.30 11.87 -4.52
CA LYS A 131 27.52 11.99 -3.07
C LYS A 131 27.69 10.63 -2.38
N TYR A 132 26.95 9.61 -2.84
CA TYR A 132 26.90 8.28 -2.21
C TYR A 132 27.45 7.22 -3.18
N LYS A 133 28.76 7.03 -3.19
CA LYS A 133 29.47 6.15 -4.16
C LYS A 133 28.99 4.69 -4.13
N ASN A 134 28.52 4.20 -2.98
CA ASN A 134 27.99 2.84 -2.81
C ASN A 134 26.46 2.78 -2.89
N LEU A 135 25.80 3.76 -3.53
CA LEU A 135 24.34 3.77 -3.69
C LEU A 135 23.86 2.62 -4.55
N LEU A 136 22.75 2.00 -4.18
CA LEU A 136 22.01 1.04 -4.98
C LEU A 136 20.53 1.43 -4.99
N THR A 137 19.94 1.53 -6.17
CA THR A 137 18.48 1.68 -6.32
C THR A 137 17.87 0.36 -6.75
N ILE A 138 16.93 -0.16 -5.96
CA ILE A 138 16.13 -1.32 -6.34
C ILE A 138 14.85 -0.80 -6.99
N ILE A 139 14.56 -1.27 -8.21
CA ILE A 139 13.32 -0.94 -8.92
C ILE A 139 12.50 -2.22 -9.10
N ILE A 140 11.27 -2.19 -8.57
CA ILE A 140 10.30 -3.27 -8.67
C ILE A 140 9.12 -2.73 -9.48
N PRO A 141 9.06 -2.95 -10.80
CA PRO A 141 7.98 -2.44 -11.63
C PRO A 141 6.65 -3.15 -11.30
N ARG A 142 5.54 -2.45 -11.46
CA ARG A 142 4.20 -3.03 -11.30
C ARG A 142 3.95 -4.15 -12.32
N HIS A 143 4.51 -4.00 -13.51
CA HIS A 143 4.33 -4.90 -14.64
C HIS A 143 5.70 -5.36 -15.15
N VAL A 144 6.05 -6.61 -14.85
CA VAL A 144 7.36 -7.19 -15.15
C VAL A 144 7.66 -7.31 -16.65
N HIS A 145 6.63 -7.39 -17.51
CA HIS A 145 6.81 -7.42 -18.96
C HIS A 145 7.47 -6.15 -19.51
N ARG A 146 7.51 -5.04 -18.74
CA ARG A 146 8.17 -3.79 -19.14
C ARG A 146 9.66 -3.73 -18.87
N ILE A 147 10.27 -4.82 -18.42
CA ILE A 147 11.71 -4.84 -18.08
C ILE A 147 12.57 -4.38 -19.27
N LYS A 148 12.24 -4.78 -20.50
CA LYS A 148 12.99 -4.34 -21.71
C LYS A 148 12.99 -2.83 -21.85
N ASP A 149 11.82 -2.18 -21.81
CA ASP A 149 11.69 -0.72 -21.92
C ASP A 149 12.45 -0.01 -20.80
N ILE A 150 12.37 -0.54 -19.56
CA ILE A 150 13.06 0.02 -18.40
C ILE A 150 14.58 -0.11 -18.54
N THR A 151 15.08 -1.21 -19.07
CA THR A 151 16.53 -1.39 -19.28
C THR A 151 17.07 -0.44 -20.34
N GLU A 152 16.30 -0.12 -21.38
CA GLU A 152 16.66 0.89 -22.37
C GLU A 152 16.76 2.28 -21.73
N GLU A 153 15.75 2.70 -20.98
CA GLU A 153 15.76 3.99 -20.24
C GLU A 153 16.97 4.10 -19.29
N ILE A 154 17.40 3.00 -18.68
CA ILE A 154 18.54 2.97 -17.75
C ILE A 154 19.87 3.05 -18.53
N LYS A 155 19.99 2.38 -19.68
CA LYS A 155 21.15 2.46 -20.56
C LYS A 155 21.36 3.87 -21.11
N ASP A 156 20.29 4.56 -21.53
CA ASP A 156 20.33 5.94 -22.01
C ASP A 156 20.87 6.90 -20.93
N LEU A 157 20.73 6.54 -19.66
CA LEU A 157 21.28 7.28 -18.53
C LEU A 157 22.71 6.84 -18.17
N GLU A 158 23.30 5.90 -18.89
CA GLU A 158 24.66 5.35 -18.66
C GLU A 158 24.80 4.73 -17.26
N LEU A 159 23.75 4.06 -16.76
CA LEU A 159 23.75 3.39 -15.47
C LEU A 159 23.92 1.88 -15.61
N ASN A 160 24.77 1.31 -14.76
CA ASN A 160 24.97 -0.13 -14.71
C ASN A 160 23.82 -0.81 -13.96
N TYR A 161 23.21 -1.82 -14.56
CA TYR A 161 22.09 -2.53 -13.95
C TYR A 161 22.31 -4.04 -13.90
N CYS A 162 21.54 -4.69 -13.03
CA CYS A 162 21.41 -6.14 -12.98
C CYS A 162 19.91 -6.49 -12.84
N ILE A 163 19.47 -7.49 -13.60
CA ILE A 163 18.10 -8.03 -13.52
C ILE A 163 18.09 -9.17 -12.50
N HIS A 164 17.03 -9.23 -11.67
CA HIS A 164 16.96 -10.17 -10.55
C HIS A 164 16.96 -11.64 -11.01
N SER A 165 16.26 -12.00 -12.08
CA SER A 165 16.30 -13.35 -12.66
C SER A 165 17.72 -13.74 -13.15
N SER A 166 18.56 -12.76 -13.50
CA SER A 166 19.95 -12.91 -13.92
C SER A 166 20.95 -12.49 -12.82
N LYS A 167 20.62 -12.76 -11.56
CA LYS A 167 21.36 -12.34 -10.34
C LYS A 167 22.83 -12.77 -10.30
N ASP A 168 23.22 -13.74 -11.10
CA ASP A 168 24.62 -14.19 -11.19
C ASP A 168 25.54 -13.15 -11.81
N LYS A 169 24.98 -12.21 -12.58
CA LYS A 169 25.70 -11.08 -13.20
C LYS A 169 25.93 -9.90 -12.24
N ILE A 170 25.44 -9.99 -10.99
CA ILE A 170 25.62 -8.92 -10.02
C ILE A 170 27.11 -8.73 -9.68
N ASN A 171 27.55 -7.48 -9.69
CA ASN A 171 28.93 -7.10 -9.38
C ASN A 171 28.99 -5.77 -8.62
N LYS A 172 30.20 -5.38 -8.17
CA LYS A 172 30.41 -4.16 -7.37
C LYS A 172 29.94 -2.86 -8.06
N ASN A 173 29.93 -2.84 -9.39
CA ASN A 173 29.55 -1.67 -10.18
C ASN A 173 28.04 -1.60 -10.45
N THR A 174 27.24 -2.58 -10.03
CA THR A 174 25.78 -2.54 -10.18
C THR A 174 25.20 -1.36 -9.40
N GLU A 175 24.46 -0.50 -10.09
CA GLU A 175 23.86 0.75 -9.61
C GLU A 175 22.34 0.63 -9.48
N ILE A 176 21.70 -0.02 -10.46
CA ILE A 176 20.28 -0.30 -10.48
C ILE A 176 20.06 -1.82 -10.40
N TYR A 177 19.22 -2.25 -9.48
CA TYR A 177 18.80 -3.64 -9.38
C TYR A 177 17.32 -3.75 -9.75
N LEU A 178 17.06 -4.36 -10.92
CA LEU A 178 15.70 -4.52 -11.46
C LEU A 178 15.11 -5.84 -11.03
N VAL A 179 13.93 -5.80 -10.40
CA VAL A 179 13.23 -6.99 -9.95
C VAL A 179 12.14 -7.33 -10.95
N ASP A 180 12.35 -8.40 -11.69
CA ASP A 180 11.47 -8.92 -12.75
C ASP A 180 10.66 -10.14 -12.30
N THR A 181 10.50 -10.33 -10.99
CA THR A 181 9.75 -11.44 -10.39
C THR A 181 8.62 -10.94 -9.51
N TYR A 182 7.60 -11.79 -9.32
CA TYR A 182 6.48 -11.52 -8.42
C TYR A 182 6.71 -12.18 -7.04
N GLY A 183 6.05 -11.63 -6.00
CA GLY A 183 5.99 -12.24 -4.67
C GLY A 183 7.15 -11.92 -3.73
N GLU A 184 8.23 -11.28 -4.22
CA GLU A 184 9.45 -11.04 -3.45
C GLU A 184 9.57 -9.63 -2.83
N THR A 185 8.60 -8.74 -3.09
CA THR A 185 8.62 -7.33 -2.67
C THR A 185 8.94 -7.16 -1.17
N LYS A 186 8.38 -8.00 -0.31
CA LYS A 186 8.61 -7.97 1.14
C LYS A 186 10.08 -8.21 1.51
N SER A 187 10.77 -9.10 0.80
CA SER A 187 12.18 -9.38 1.02
C SER A 187 13.03 -8.14 0.75
N PHE A 188 12.72 -7.40 -0.31
CA PHE A 188 13.38 -6.14 -0.62
C PHE A 188 13.05 -5.03 0.38
N PHE A 189 11.80 -4.91 0.85
CA PHE A 189 11.44 -3.94 1.87
C PHE A 189 12.20 -4.13 3.19
N ARG A 190 12.55 -5.37 3.55
CA ARG A 190 13.32 -5.64 4.78
C ARG A 190 14.74 -5.11 4.74
N ILE A 191 15.35 -5.02 3.57
CA ILE A 191 16.71 -4.49 3.42
C ILE A 191 16.74 -3.00 3.11
N CYS A 192 15.58 -2.39 2.82
CA CYS A 192 15.45 -0.98 2.46
C CYS A 192 14.92 -0.15 3.63
N LYS A 193 15.60 0.94 3.95
CA LYS A 193 15.09 1.91 4.94
C LYS A 193 14.07 2.90 4.37
N THR A 194 14.04 3.06 3.05
CA THR A 194 13.21 4.04 2.34
C THR A 194 12.65 3.44 1.07
N VAL A 195 11.36 3.63 0.86
CA VAL A 195 10.63 3.09 -0.29
C VAL A 195 9.82 4.22 -0.94
N PHE A 196 10.02 4.43 -2.24
CA PHE A 196 9.10 5.17 -3.08
C PHE A 196 8.03 4.22 -3.60
N LEU A 197 6.76 4.55 -3.42
CA LEU A 197 5.63 3.78 -3.92
C LEU A 197 5.09 4.41 -5.20
N GLY A 198 5.19 3.66 -6.29
CA GLY A 198 4.82 4.08 -7.63
C GLY A 198 3.31 4.12 -7.87
N GLY A 199 2.92 4.41 -9.12
CA GLY A 199 1.54 4.73 -9.50
C GLY A 199 1.02 5.98 -8.80
N SER A 200 1.92 6.80 -8.26
CA SER A 200 1.61 7.91 -7.38
C SER A 200 2.05 9.27 -7.94
N ILE A 201 3.07 9.33 -8.78
CA ILE A 201 3.38 10.56 -9.57
C ILE A 201 2.43 10.65 -10.76
N ILE A 202 2.18 9.55 -11.43
CA ILE A 202 1.18 9.44 -12.49
C ILE A 202 -0.24 9.31 -11.92
N SER A 203 -1.28 9.54 -12.73
CA SER A 203 -2.69 9.50 -12.31
C SER A 203 -3.26 8.08 -12.13
N HIS A 204 -2.47 7.11 -11.60
CA HIS A 204 -2.93 5.76 -11.38
C HIS A 204 -3.71 5.58 -10.06
N GLY A 205 -3.40 6.37 -9.05
CA GLY A 205 -4.11 6.36 -7.75
C GLY A 205 -3.32 5.76 -6.60
N GLY A 206 -2.03 5.48 -6.80
CA GLY A 206 -1.10 5.01 -5.78
C GLY A 206 -1.25 3.53 -5.41
N GLN A 207 -0.32 3.05 -4.58
CA GLN A 207 -0.24 1.68 -4.08
C GLN A 207 -0.42 1.64 -2.56
N ASN A 208 -0.77 0.46 -2.01
CA ASN A 208 -0.95 0.28 -0.58
C ASN A 208 0.38 0.44 0.19
N PRO A 209 0.52 1.41 1.11
CA PRO A 209 1.77 1.62 1.84
C PRO A 209 1.92 0.73 3.08
N LEU A 210 0.89 -0.02 3.48
CA LEU A 210 0.88 -0.73 4.75
C LEU A 210 1.94 -1.83 4.83
N GLU A 211 2.21 -2.52 3.74
CA GLU A 211 3.21 -3.59 3.71
C GLU A 211 4.62 -3.04 3.98
N SER A 212 5.02 -1.98 3.29
CA SER A 212 6.35 -1.38 3.48
C SER A 212 6.51 -0.68 4.83
N ILE A 213 5.46 -0.01 5.34
CA ILE A 213 5.54 0.67 6.64
C ILE A 213 5.58 -0.33 7.82
N ARG A 214 4.90 -1.48 7.72
CA ARG A 214 4.98 -2.57 8.71
C ARG A 214 6.38 -3.15 8.81
N LEU A 215 7.16 -3.09 7.74
CA LEU A 215 8.57 -3.47 7.71
C LEU A 215 9.51 -2.33 8.13
N GLY A 216 8.96 -1.20 8.59
CA GLY A 216 9.70 -0.07 9.16
C GLY A 216 10.29 0.90 8.13
N CYS A 217 9.89 0.80 6.85
CA CYS A 217 10.36 1.69 5.80
C CYS A 217 9.84 3.13 5.98
N ASN A 218 10.62 4.12 5.53
CA ASN A 218 10.12 5.47 5.25
C ASN A 218 9.38 5.44 3.91
N ILE A 219 8.20 6.01 3.87
CA ILE A 219 7.37 6.01 2.65
C ILE A 219 7.53 7.35 1.92
N ILE A 220 7.86 7.27 0.63
CA ILE A 220 7.81 8.39 -0.31
C ILE A 220 6.74 8.08 -1.35
N HIS A 221 5.94 9.08 -1.72
CA HIS A 221 4.87 8.91 -2.70
C HIS A 221 4.61 10.21 -3.48
N GLY A 222 4.04 10.08 -4.66
CA GLY A 222 3.54 11.22 -5.44
C GLY A 222 2.20 11.77 -4.92
N PRO A 223 1.59 12.75 -5.62
CA PRO A 223 0.34 13.37 -5.21
C PRO A 223 -0.89 12.48 -5.44
N ASN A 224 -0.82 11.52 -6.35
CA ASN A 224 -1.94 10.72 -6.81
C ASN A 224 -2.09 9.42 -6.01
N VAL A 225 -2.72 9.50 -4.84
CA VAL A 225 -2.90 8.37 -3.92
C VAL A 225 -4.37 8.11 -3.58
N ARG A 226 -5.29 8.45 -4.48
CA ARG A 226 -6.74 8.40 -4.25
C ARG A 226 -7.26 7.03 -3.79
N ASN A 227 -6.64 5.92 -4.24
CA ASN A 227 -7.06 4.58 -3.87
C ASN A 227 -6.81 4.27 -2.38
N PHE A 228 -5.88 5.00 -1.75
CA PHE A 228 -5.43 4.79 -0.37
C PHE A 228 -5.30 6.11 0.41
N LYS A 229 -6.03 7.15 -0.04
CA LYS A 229 -5.92 8.53 0.46
C LYS A 229 -5.88 8.60 1.98
N GLU A 230 -6.81 7.95 2.66
CA GLU A 230 -6.89 8.02 4.12
C GLU A 230 -5.72 7.35 4.84
N ILE A 231 -5.20 6.25 4.24
CA ILE A 231 -4.00 5.61 4.78
C ILE A 231 -2.83 6.59 4.69
N TYR A 232 -2.64 7.24 3.54
CA TYR A 232 -1.58 8.24 3.35
C TYR A 232 -1.79 9.48 4.22
N ASP A 233 -3.02 9.96 4.40
CA ASP A 233 -3.34 11.07 5.30
C ASP A 233 -2.96 10.73 6.76
N LEU A 234 -3.30 9.53 7.22
CA LEU A 234 -2.90 9.06 8.55
C LEU A 234 -1.38 8.93 8.69
N LEU A 235 -0.70 8.36 7.67
CA LEU A 235 0.76 8.24 7.69
C LEU A 235 1.44 9.61 7.68
N LYS A 236 0.90 10.59 6.94
CA LYS A 236 1.37 11.98 6.94
C LYS A 236 1.25 12.61 8.32
N LEU A 237 0.08 12.49 8.98
CA LEU A 237 -0.16 13.00 10.34
C LEU A 237 0.83 12.40 11.36
N LYS A 238 1.25 11.14 11.17
CA LYS A 238 2.23 10.46 12.02
C LYS A 238 3.69 10.70 11.59
N GLY A 239 3.95 11.51 10.57
CA GLY A 239 5.28 11.75 10.03
C GLY A 239 5.94 10.52 9.39
N LEU A 240 5.13 9.55 8.95
CA LEU A 240 5.57 8.25 8.41
C LEU A 240 5.63 8.22 6.88
N SER A 241 5.06 9.21 6.21
CA SER A 241 5.14 9.35 4.75
C SER A 241 5.52 10.76 4.33
N LYS A 242 6.12 10.87 3.14
CA LYS A 242 6.52 12.16 2.52
C LYS A 242 6.01 12.20 1.08
N LYS A 243 5.21 13.23 0.78
CA LYS A 243 4.76 13.51 -0.59
C LYS A 243 5.83 14.25 -1.38
N ILE A 244 6.02 13.87 -2.63
CA ILE A 244 6.86 14.52 -3.63
C ILE A 244 6.08 14.74 -4.92
N ASN A 245 6.50 15.71 -5.75
CA ASN A 245 5.84 16.01 -7.03
C ASN A 245 6.78 15.79 -8.24
N ASN A 246 8.11 15.71 -8.03
CA ASN A 246 9.09 15.60 -9.11
C ASN A 246 10.40 14.97 -8.61
N SER A 247 11.33 14.73 -9.55
CA SER A 247 12.64 14.14 -9.28
C SER A 247 13.49 14.95 -8.29
N ASN A 248 13.46 16.29 -8.36
CA ASN A 248 14.24 17.14 -7.45
C ASN A 248 13.80 16.98 -6.00
N GLN A 249 12.47 16.88 -5.76
CA GLN A 249 11.94 16.62 -4.41
C GLN A 249 12.25 15.19 -3.96
N LEU A 250 12.26 14.22 -4.87
CA LEU A 250 12.70 12.83 -4.57
C LEU A 250 14.16 12.82 -4.12
N ILE A 251 15.06 13.47 -4.85
CA ILE A 251 16.49 13.59 -4.53
C ILE A 251 16.67 14.19 -3.12
N LYS A 252 16.07 15.35 -2.84
CA LYS A 252 16.14 16.01 -1.54
C LYS A 252 15.61 15.11 -0.41
N THR A 253 14.50 14.42 -0.64
CA THR A 253 13.87 13.56 0.35
C THR A 253 14.72 12.32 0.65
N LEU A 254 15.32 11.71 -0.36
CA LEU A 254 16.24 10.59 -0.21
C LEU A 254 17.52 11.02 0.51
N ASP A 255 18.11 12.17 0.16
CA ASP A 255 19.30 12.71 0.82
C ASP A 255 19.05 12.89 2.33
N ILE A 256 17.94 13.52 2.69
CA ILE A 256 17.51 13.66 4.10
C ILE A 256 17.33 12.28 4.77
N SER A 257 16.70 11.33 4.07
CA SER A 257 16.44 10.00 4.60
C SER A 257 17.72 9.19 4.85
N PHE A 258 18.74 9.37 4.02
CA PHE A 258 20.03 8.71 4.15
C PHE A 258 20.86 9.20 5.33
N ASN A 259 20.64 10.43 5.76
CA ASN A 259 21.34 11.08 6.88
C ASN A 259 20.58 10.94 8.21
N LYS A 260 19.30 10.55 8.19
CA LYS A 260 18.53 10.35 9.43
C LYS A 260 18.79 8.97 10.03
N LYS A 261 19.11 8.93 11.32
CA LYS A 261 19.01 7.71 12.13
C LYS A 261 17.52 7.38 12.30
N GLY A 262 17.01 6.48 11.45
CA GLY A 262 15.61 6.08 11.51
C GLY A 262 15.36 5.05 12.61
N ASN A 263 14.33 5.25 13.43
CA ASN A 263 13.87 4.23 14.36
C ASN A 263 12.75 3.41 13.72
N SER A 264 13.12 2.36 12.97
CA SER A 264 12.17 1.45 12.30
C SER A 264 11.24 0.77 13.30
N LEU A 265 11.72 0.38 14.49
CA LEU A 265 10.93 -0.27 15.53
C LEU A 265 9.79 0.65 16.03
N LYS A 266 10.06 1.93 16.23
CA LYS A 266 9.03 2.90 16.64
C LYS A 266 7.89 2.97 15.61
N LYS A 267 8.20 2.97 14.30
CA LYS A 267 7.21 3.01 13.23
C LYS A 267 6.38 1.72 13.19
N ILE A 268 7.05 0.57 13.25
CA ILE A 268 6.40 -0.75 13.29
C ILE A 268 5.42 -0.79 14.47
N ASN A 269 5.85 -0.37 15.67
CA ASN A 269 5.01 -0.40 16.87
C ASN A 269 3.83 0.57 16.76
N GLN A 270 4.00 1.75 16.16
CA GLN A 270 2.89 2.67 15.92
C GLN A 270 1.81 2.05 15.01
N ILE A 271 2.21 1.40 13.92
CA ILE A 271 1.27 0.77 13.00
C ILE A 271 0.61 -0.44 13.64
N LYS A 272 1.36 -1.28 14.35
CA LYS A 272 0.80 -2.42 15.11
C LYS A 272 -0.25 -1.97 16.12
N LYS A 273 0.02 -0.91 16.90
CA LYS A 273 -0.93 -0.38 17.89
C LYS A 273 -2.23 0.10 17.23
N ILE A 274 -2.15 0.75 16.07
CA ILE A 274 -3.34 1.16 15.31
C ILE A 274 -4.12 -0.09 14.86
N GLY A 275 -3.43 -1.06 14.28
CA GLY A 275 -4.05 -2.30 13.78
C GLY A 275 -4.73 -3.11 14.89
N SER A 276 -4.05 -3.33 16.02
CA SER A 276 -4.63 -4.04 17.18
C SER A 276 -5.88 -3.35 17.69
N LYS A 277 -5.86 -2.02 17.87
CA LYS A 277 -7.04 -1.28 18.34
C LYS A 277 -8.25 -1.43 17.40
N ILE A 278 -8.00 -1.38 16.07
CA ILE A 278 -9.06 -1.58 15.08
C ILE A 278 -9.62 -2.99 15.17
N LEU A 279 -8.74 -3.99 15.26
CA LEU A 279 -9.12 -5.39 15.36
C LEU A 279 -9.94 -5.67 16.62
N ASP A 280 -9.47 -5.21 17.78
CA ASP A 280 -10.15 -5.39 19.08
C ASP A 280 -11.54 -4.76 19.07
N ASN A 281 -11.66 -3.55 18.54
CA ASN A 281 -12.95 -2.86 18.42
C ASN A 281 -13.88 -3.61 17.44
N THR A 282 -13.36 -4.11 16.33
CA THR A 282 -14.14 -4.89 15.37
C THR A 282 -14.63 -6.19 16.02
N TYR A 283 -13.75 -6.89 16.75
CA TYR A 283 -14.09 -8.12 17.43
C TYR A 283 -15.22 -7.93 18.46
N ARG A 284 -15.14 -6.89 19.33
CA ARG A 284 -16.19 -6.55 20.31
C ARG A 284 -17.54 -6.30 19.63
N GLU A 285 -17.55 -5.60 18.51
CA GLU A 285 -18.78 -5.33 17.77
C GLU A 285 -19.38 -6.59 17.15
N VAL A 286 -18.55 -7.46 16.57
CA VAL A 286 -19.01 -8.75 16.02
C VAL A 286 -19.52 -9.66 17.13
N GLU A 287 -18.82 -9.75 18.26
CA GLU A 287 -19.21 -10.55 19.44
C GLU A 287 -20.58 -10.12 19.99
N TYR A 288 -20.85 -8.80 20.04
CA TYR A 288 -22.15 -8.29 20.44
C TYR A 288 -23.30 -8.88 19.61
N TYR A 289 -23.13 -9.00 18.29
CA TYR A 289 -24.16 -9.57 17.40
C TYR A 289 -24.22 -11.10 17.44
N ILE A 290 -23.16 -11.77 17.88
CA ILE A 290 -23.19 -13.23 18.13
C ILE A 290 -24.02 -13.53 19.40
N LYS A 291 -23.81 -12.76 20.48
CA LYS A 291 -24.45 -12.96 21.77
C LYS A 291 -25.93 -12.48 21.81
N LYS A 292 -26.34 -11.68 20.83
CA LYS A 292 -27.72 -11.13 20.76
C LYS A 292 -28.71 -12.10 20.10
N LYS A 293 -28.47 -13.39 20.14
CA LYS A 293 -29.40 -14.43 19.69
C LYS A 293 -30.52 -14.64 20.70
#